data_f6ab8f31a7fef84589ed11c34e57b0bb
#
_entry.id   f6ab8f31a7fef84589ed11c34e57b0bb
#
_cell.length_a   1.000
_cell.length_b   1.000
_cell.length_c   1.000
_cell.angle_alpha   90.00
_cell.angle_beta   90.00
_cell.angle_gamma   90.00
#
_symmetry.space_group_name_H-M   'P 1'
#
loop_
_entity.id
_entity.type
_entity.pdbx_description
1 polymer ?
#
loop_
_entity_poly.entity_id
_entity_poly.type
_entity_poly.pdbx_seq_one_letter_code
_entity_poly.pdbx_strand_id
1 'polypeptide(L)'
;MAETKPLRIRLPVPYEKAVDMAKAALKAESFGVLTEIDVKETLKAKIGADFRKYDIMGACNPTIAFMGLQRHLELGLLLPCNVIVYEEGDGSVVSIQDPGEMLGVTKNPELEEVAAIARGHLERVIAALEAM
;
A
#
# COMPACT_ATOMS: atom_id res chain seq x y z
N MET A 1 -4.65 -15.55 20.04
CA MET A 1 -4.75 -14.40 19.13
C MET A 1 -4.19 -14.78 17.77
N ALA A 2 -4.97 -14.59 16.74
CA ALA A 2 -4.52 -14.93 15.39
C ALA A 2 -3.46 -13.92 14.93
N GLU A 3 -2.34 -14.42 14.45
CA GLU A 3 -1.32 -13.57 13.86
C GLU A 3 -1.79 -13.13 12.49
N THR A 4 -1.70 -11.83 12.23
CA THR A 4 -2.04 -11.27 10.94
C THR A 4 -0.82 -11.39 10.02
N LYS A 5 -1.00 -12.02 8.86
CA LYS A 5 0.08 -12.12 7.88
C LYS A 5 0.47 -10.73 7.38
N PRO A 6 1.76 -10.45 7.23
CA PRO A 6 2.16 -9.18 6.62
C PRO A 6 1.64 -9.07 5.19
N LEU A 7 1.23 -7.88 4.82
CA LEU A 7 0.81 -7.57 3.45
C LEU A 7 2.06 -7.25 2.62
N ARG A 8 2.86 -8.28 2.38
CA ARG A 8 4.17 -8.15 1.75
C ARG A 8 4.47 -9.38 0.91
N ILE A 9 5.03 -9.16 -0.28
CA ILE A 9 5.43 -10.26 -1.16
C ILE A 9 6.70 -9.89 -1.92
N ARG A 10 7.59 -10.88 -2.09
CA ARG A 10 8.73 -10.75 -2.98
C ARG A 10 8.38 -11.39 -4.32
N LEU A 11 8.57 -10.65 -5.39
CA LEU A 11 8.29 -11.11 -6.76
C LEU A 11 9.60 -11.32 -7.52
N PRO A 12 9.77 -12.45 -8.23
CA PRO A 12 10.97 -12.70 -9.04
C PRO A 12 10.87 -11.98 -10.39
N VAL A 13 10.63 -10.69 -10.37
CA VAL A 13 10.46 -9.88 -11.59
C VAL A 13 11.20 -8.55 -11.42
N PRO A 14 11.56 -7.87 -12.53
CA PRO A 14 12.18 -6.55 -12.45
C PRO A 14 11.27 -5.51 -11.81
N TYR A 15 11.88 -4.48 -11.24
CA TYR A 15 11.18 -3.42 -10.53
C TYR A 15 10.04 -2.80 -11.35
N GLU A 16 10.29 -2.45 -12.60
CA GLU A 16 9.30 -1.80 -13.46
C GLU A 16 8.06 -2.69 -13.66
N LYS A 17 8.29 -3.97 -13.82
CA LYS A 17 7.19 -4.93 -13.96
C LYS A 17 6.44 -5.09 -12.63
N ALA A 18 7.14 -5.11 -11.51
CA ALA A 18 6.51 -5.22 -10.20
C ALA A 18 5.60 -4.01 -9.91
N VAL A 19 6.02 -2.80 -10.30
CA VAL A 19 5.20 -1.60 -10.16
C VAL A 19 3.90 -1.75 -10.96
N ASP A 20 4.00 -2.19 -12.22
CA ASP A 20 2.81 -2.38 -13.06
C ASP A 20 1.88 -3.46 -12.50
N MET A 21 2.45 -4.57 -12.03
CA MET A 21 1.68 -5.66 -11.42
C MET A 21 0.95 -5.17 -10.16
N ALA A 22 1.62 -4.40 -9.31
CA ALA A 22 1.03 -3.86 -8.10
C ALA A 22 -0.14 -2.93 -8.43
N LYS A 23 0.03 -2.04 -9.40
CA LYS A 23 -1.04 -1.13 -9.84
C LYS A 23 -2.24 -1.89 -10.37
N ALA A 24 -2.02 -2.93 -11.16
CA ALA A 24 -3.10 -3.75 -11.72
C ALA A 24 -3.86 -4.51 -10.63
N ALA A 25 -3.14 -5.09 -9.69
CA ALA A 25 -3.76 -5.84 -8.59
C ALA A 25 -4.56 -4.92 -7.66
N LEU A 26 -4.05 -3.72 -7.39
CA LEU A 26 -4.76 -2.71 -6.60
C LEU A 26 -6.05 -2.27 -7.31
N LYS A 27 -5.97 -2.00 -8.60
CA LYS A 27 -7.11 -1.57 -9.39
C LYS A 27 -8.23 -2.61 -9.39
N ALA A 28 -7.87 -3.89 -9.45
CA ALA A 28 -8.84 -4.98 -9.42
C ALA A 28 -9.63 -5.02 -8.10
N GLU A 29 -9.09 -4.44 -7.03
CA GLU A 29 -9.76 -4.32 -5.73
C GLU A 29 -10.26 -2.89 -5.48
N SER A 30 -10.43 -2.12 -6.53
CA SER A 30 -10.94 -0.74 -6.50
C SER A 30 -10.04 0.25 -5.74
N PHE A 31 -8.76 -0.04 -5.65
CA PHE A 31 -7.77 0.89 -5.11
C PHE A 31 -7.08 1.63 -6.26
N GLY A 32 -7.37 2.92 -6.38
CA GLY A 32 -6.67 3.77 -7.35
C GLY A 32 -5.40 4.35 -6.75
N VAL A 33 -4.37 4.47 -7.56
CA VAL A 33 -3.13 5.15 -7.17
C VAL A 33 -3.32 6.65 -7.39
N LEU A 34 -3.42 7.41 -6.29
CA LEU A 34 -3.65 8.85 -6.33
C LEU A 34 -2.35 9.63 -6.38
N THR A 35 -1.33 9.13 -5.71
CA THR A 35 -0.03 9.78 -5.62
C THR A 35 1.06 8.75 -5.82
N GLU A 36 2.19 9.20 -6.33
CA GLU A 36 3.34 8.33 -6.56
C GLU A 36 4.61 9.14 -6.39
N ILE A 37 5.56 8.59 -5.62
CA ILE A 37 6.85 9.21 -5.38
C ILE A 37 7.96 8.26 -5.81
N ASP A 38 8.75 8.67 -6.79
CA ASP A 38 9.97 7.97 -7.17
C ASP A 38 11.07 8.39 -6.19
N VAL A 39 11.34 7.53 -5.22
CA VAL A 39 12.30 7.84 -4.15
C VAL A 39 13.73 7.95 -4.68
N LYS A 40 14.11 7.07 -5.61
CA LYS A 40 15.44 7.12 -6.20
C LYS A 40 15.71 8.48 -6.86
N GLU A 41 14.78 8.92 -7.69
CA GLU A 41 14.90 10.19 -8.40
C GLU A 41 14.85 11.38 -7.43
N THR A 42 13.94 11.32 -6.46
CA THR A 42 13.79 12.38 -5.47
C THR A 42 15.04 12.59 -4.64
N LEU A 43 15.64 11.52 -4.15
CA LEU A 43 16.86 11.61 -3.36
C LEU A 43 18.04 12.12 -4.19
N LYS A 44 18.13 11.69 -5.45
CA LYS A 44 19.17 12.18 -6.36
C LYS A 44 19.03 13.68 -6.59
N ALA A 45 17.81 14.13 -6.86
CA ALA A 45 17.55 15.55 -7.13
C ALA A 45 17.71 16.46 -5.91
N LYS A 46 17.29 15.97 -4.73
CA LYS A 46 17.27 16.80 -3.51
C LYS A 46 18.61 16.86 -2.78
N ILE A 47 19.30 15.74 -2.69
CA ILE A 47 20.55 15.66 -1.88
C ILE A 47 21.70 14.97 -2.61
N GLY A 48 21.53 14.64 -3.90
CA GLY A 48 22.59 13.99 -4.68
C GLY A 48 22.90 12.55 -4.25
N ALA A 49 22.02 11.92 -3.47
CA ALA A 49 22.24 10.56 -2.99
C ALA A 49 21.84 9.54 -4.03
N ASP A 50 22.59 8.44 -4.11
CA ASP A 50 22.21 7.29 -4.92
C ASP A 50 21.45 6.31 -4.06
N PHE A 51 20.37 5.75 -4.62
CA PHE A 51 19.53 4.78 -3.91
C PHE A 51 19.00 3.74 -4.89
N ARG A 52 18.50 2.64 -4.38
CA ARG A 52 17.85 1.63 -5.21
C ARG A 52 16.55 2.17 -5.79
N LYS A 53 16.04 1.52 -6.83
CA LYS A 53 14.72 1.85 -7.36
C LYS A 53 13.67 1.57 -6.29
N TYR A 54 12.86 2.57 -6.01
CA TYR A 54 11.92 2.53 -4.90
C TYR A 54 10.75 3.45 -5.19
N ASP A 55 9.53 2.94 -5.08
CA ASP A 55 8.32 3.70 -5.36
C ASP A 55 7.41 3.71 -4.13
N ILE A 56 6.86 4.88 -3.80
CA ILE A 56 5.83 5.01 -2.77
C ILE A 56 4.55 5.42 -3.48
N MET A 57 3.53 4.55 -3.44
CA MET A 57 2.24 4.83 -4.02
C MET A 57 1.22 5.11 -2.91
N GLY A 58 0.45 6.17 -3.07
CA GLY A 58 -0.70 6.42 -2.22
C GLY A 58 -1.95 5.87 -2.89
N ALA A 59 -2.47 4.76 -2.36
CA ALA A 59 -3.61 4.08 -2.93
C ALA A 59 -4.87 4.35 -2.12
N CYS A 60 -6.00 4.53 -2.81
CA CYS A 60 -7.27 4.83 -2.17
C CYS A 60 -8.41 4.05 -2.79
N ASN A 61 -9.20 3.42 -1.94
CA ASN A 61 -10.51 2.91 -2.31
C ASN A 61 -11.53 3.95 -1.82
N PRO A 62 -12.15 4.72 -2.73
CA PRO A 62 -12.98 5.85 -2.32
C PRO A 62 -14.15 5.49 -1.41
N THR A 63 -14.75 4.34 -1.63
CA THR A 63 -15.88 3.88 -0.81
C THR A 63 -15.45 3.64 0.64
N ILE A 64 -14.32 2.97 0.81
CA ILE A 64 -13.77 2.68 2.14
C ILE A 64 -13.29 3.97 2.81
N ALA A 65 -12.60 4.83 2.05
CA ALA A 65 -12.11 6.11 2.57
C ALA A 65 -13.28 6.99 3.05
N PHE A 66 -14.35 7.05 2.29
CA PHE A 66 -15.53 7.83 2.65
C PHE A 66 -16.17 7.30 3.94
N MET A 67 -16.32 5.98 4.04
CA MET A 67 -16.84 5.35 5.25
C MET A 67 -16.00 5.71 6.47
N GLY A 68 -14.69 5.65 6.34
CA GLY A 68 -13.77 5.98 7.43
C GLY A 68 -13.83 7.44 7.83
N LEU A 69 -13.82 8.33 6.85
CA LEU A 69 -13.86 9.77 7.10
C LEU A 69 -15.17 10.23 7.76
N GLN A 70 -16.28 9.57 7.44
CA GLN A 70 -17.56 9.85 8.09
C GLN A 70 -17.53 9.50 9.58
N ARG A 71 -16.73 8.53 9.96
CA ARG A 71 -16.60 8.06 11.36
C ARG A 71 -15.49 8.79 12.12
N HIS A 72 -14.52 9.35 11.39
CA HIS A 72 -13.35 9.97 12.02
C HIS A 72 -12.71 10.98 11.04
N LEU A 73 -12.98 12.26 11.21
CA LEU A 73 -12.50 13.29 10.28
C LEU A 73 -10.97 13.40 10.22
N GLU A 74 -10.29 13.15 11.34
CA GLU A 74 -8.82 13.22 11.38
C GLU A 74 -8.14 12.06 10.67
N LEU A 75 -8.93 11.10 10.16
CA LEU A 75 -8.41 9.98 9.40
C LEU A 75 -7.59 10.42 8.19
N GLY A 76 -7.86 11.61 7.67
CA GLY A 76 -7.07 12.16 6.56
C GLY A 76 -5.58 12.23 6.82
N LEU A 77 -5.18 12.32 8.11
CA LEU A 77 -3.77 12.31 8.48
C LEU A 77 -3.10 10.95 8.21
N LEU A 78 -3.90 9.88 8.06
CA LEU A 78 -3.42 8.52 7.82
C LEU A 78 -3.75 8.03 6.41
N LEU A 79 -4.27 8.91 5.56
CA LEU A 79 -4.60 8.59 4.18
C LEU A 79 -3.69 9.37 3.23
N PRO A 80 -3.42 8.85 2.03
CA PRO A 80 -3.87 7.57 1.49
C PRO A 80 -3.08 6.39 2.06
N CYS A 81 -3.54 5.15 1.78
CA CYS A 81 -2.83 3.95 2.19
C CYS A 81 -1.56 3.79 1.36
N ASN A 82 -0.42 3.65 2.01
CA ASN A 82 0.84 3.51 1.31
C ASN A 82 1.08 2.09 0.82
N VAL A 83 1.49 1.99 -0.44
CA VAL A 83 1.97 0.76 -1.06
C VAL A 83 3.37 1.07 -1.59
N ILE A 84 4.35 0.29 -1.19
CA ILE A 84 5.72 0.49 -1.66
C ILE A 84 6.16 -0.65 -2.55
N VAL A 85 6.98 -0.32 -3.55
CA VAL A 85 7.63 -1.30 -4.41
C VAL A 85 9.10 -0.91 -4.51
N TYR A 86 9.99 -1.87 -4.26
CA TYR A 86 11.42 -1.59 -4.40
C TYR A 86 12.16 -2.81 -4.94
N GLU A 87 13.28 -2.54 -5.62
CA GLU A 87 14.12 -3.62 -6.10
C GLU A 87 14.90 -4.24 -4.94
N GLU A 88 15.04 -5.56 -4.99
CA GLU A 88 15.82 -6.32 -4.04
C GLU A 88 16.54 -7.44 -4.77
N GLY A 89 17.85 -7.28 -4.95
CA GLY A 89 18.63 -8.21 -5.77
C GLY A 89 18.12 -8.23 -7.20
N ASP A 90 17.80 -9.42 -7.70
CA ASP A 90 17.26 -9.61 -9.04
C ASP A 90 15.73 -9.61 -9.09
N GLY A 91 15.09 -9.35 -7.97
CA GLY A 91 13.64 -9.29 -7.86
C GLY A 91 13.15 -7.99 -7.27
N SER A 92 11.92 -8.01 -6.80
CA SER A 92 11.26 -6.82 -6.25
C SER A 92 10.38 -7.19 -5.05
N VAL A 93 10.16 -6.24 -4.18
CA VAL A 93 9.28 -6.40 -3.03
C VAL A 93 8.10 -5.44 -3.18
N VAL A 94 6.90 -5.93 -2.94
CA VAL A 94 5.69 -5.13 -2.80
C VAL A 94 5.25 -5.25 -1.34
N SER A 95 5.06 -4.12 -0.67
CA SER A 95 4.64 -4.10 0.72
C SER A 95 3.53 -3.08 0.90
N ILE A 96 2.49 -3.45 1.62
CA ILE A 96 1.28 -2.64 1.78
C ILE A 96 1.08 -2.34 3.26
N GLN A 97 0.75 -1.09 3.55
CA GLN A 97 0.44 -0.66 4.90
C GLN A 97 -0.76 -1.43 5.46
N ASP A 98 -0.62 -1.99 6.67
CA ASP A 98 -1.69 -2.74 7.32
C ASP A 98 -2.76 -1.76 7.83
N PRO A 99 -4.00 -1.84 7.32
CA PRO A 99 -5.06 -0.93 7.76
C PRO A 99 -5.41 -1.11 9.24
N GLY A 100 -5.30 -2.30 9.78
CA GLY A 100 -5.57 -2.55 11.20
C GLY A 100 -4.60 -1.82 12.11
N GLU A 101 -3.31 -1.89 11.79
CA GLU A 101 -2.27 -1.17 12.55
C GLU A 101 -2.39 0.34 12.35
N MET A 102 -2.59 0.75 11.10
CA MET A 102 -2.67 2.17 10.75
C MET A 102 -3.88 2.84 11.41
N LEU A 103 -5.07 2.27 11.29
CA LEU A 103 -6.28 2.84 11.85
C LEU A 103 -6.36 2.66 13.37
N GLY A 104 -5.67 1.66 13.90
CA GLY A 104 -5.59 1.45 15.34
C GLY A 104 -4.92 2.60 16.10
N VAL A 105 -4.09 3.37 15.42
CA VAL A 105 -3.44 4.56 15.99
C VAL A 105 -4.48 5.59 16.46
N THR A 106 -5.63 5.65 15.81
CA THR A 106 -6.71 6.58 16.19
C THR A 106 -7.39 6.20 17.51
N LYS A 107 -7.27 4.93 17.91
CA LYS A 107 -7.97 4.37 19.08
C LYS A 107 -9.49 4.54 19.00
N ASN A 108 -10.02 4.71 17.80
CA ASN A 108 -11.46 4.83 17.56
C ASN A 108 -12.03 3.48 17.17
N PRO A 109 -12.84 2.82 18.04
CA PRO A 109 -13.38 1.50 17.73
C PRO A 109 -14.33 1.48 16.52
N GLU A 110 -14.88 2.62 16.13
CA GLU A 110 -15.73 2.71 14.95
C GLU A 110 -14.97 2.44 13.65
N LEU A 111 -13.63 2.50 13.68
CA LEU A 111 -12.80 2.22 12.52
C LEU A 111 -12.41 0.75 12.39
N GLU A 112 -12.72 -0.09 13.37
CA GLU A 112 -12.38 -1.53 13.29
C GLU A 112 -13.02 -2.22 12.10
N GLU A 113 -14.29 -1.92 11.82
CA GLU A 113 -15.00 -2.47 10.67
C GLU A 113 -14.38 -1.98 9.35
N VAL A 114 -14.05 -0.69 9.30
CA VAL A 114 -13.42 -0.09 8.12
C VAL A 114 -12.07 -0.76 7.85
N ALA A 115 -11.28 -0.95 8.90
CA ALA A 115 -9.97 -1.61 8.79
C ALA A 115 -10.11 -3.05 8.31
N ALA A 116 -11.10 -3.79 8.82
CA ALA A 116 -11.32 -5.18 8.42
C ALA A 116 -11.73 -5.29 6.94
N ILE A 117 -12.58 -4.40 6.47
CA ILE A 117 -12.99 -4.35 5.07
C ILE A 117 -11.78 -4.05 4.17
N ALA A 118 -11.01 -3.03 4.52
CA ALA A 118 -9.81 -2.66 3.78
C ALA A 118 -8.80 -3.81 3.75
N ARG A 119 -8.59 -4.45 4.89
CA ARG A 119 -7.67 -5.59 5.01
C ARG A 119 -8.07 -6.72 4.08
N GLY A 120 -9.34 -7.05 3.99
CA GLY A 120 -9.85 -8.10 3.10
C GLY A 120 -9.51 -7.83 1.64
N HIS A 121 -9.69 -6.58 1.19
CA HIS A 121 -9.32 -6.19 -0.17
C HIS A 121 -7.81 -6.31 -0.40
N LEU A 122 -7.01 -5.85 0.55
CA LEU A 122 -5.55 -5.84 0.42
C LEU A 122 -4.96 -7.26 0.49
N GLU A 123 -5.58 -8.16 1.24
CA GLU A 123 -5.20 -9.57 1.22
C GLU A 123 -5.42 -10.17 -0.16
N ARG A 124 -6.50 -9.80 -0.84
CA ARG A 124 -6.75 -10.24 -2.22
C ARG A 124 -5.76 -9.65 -3.21
N VAL A 125 -5.29 -8.43 -2.96
CA VAL A 125 -4.21 -7.83 -3.78
C VAL A 125 -2.95 -8.70 -3.69
N ILE A 126 -2.54 -9.07 -2.49
CA ILE A 126 -1.37 -9.94 -2.29
C ILE A 126 -1.59 -11.31 -2.95
N ALA A 127 -2.77 -11.90 -2.77
CA ALA A 127 -3.10 -13.19 -3.39
C ALA A 127 -3.02 -13.12 -4.92
N ALA A 128 -3.49 -12.02 -5.51
CA ALA A 128 -3.41 -11.81 -6.95
C ALA A 128 -1.96 -11.71 -7.43
N LEU A 129 -1.10 -11.04 -6.67
CA LEU A 129 0.32 -10.92 -6.99
C LEU A 129 1.02 -12.28 -6.90
N GLU A 130 0.65 -13.10 -5.92
CA GLU A 130 1.20 -14.46 -5.79
C GLU A 130 0.83 -15.35 -6.98
N ALA A 131 -0.32 -15.11 -7.60
CA ALA A 131 -0.83 -15.90 -8.70
C ALA A 131 -0.32 -15.44 -10.08
N MET A 132 0.33 -14.30 -10.15
CA MET A 132 0.85 -13.75 -11.41
C MET A 132 2.15 -14.39 -11.86
#